data_c5c6e85ee2c55d54420135715a1bbfa2
#
_entry.id   c5c6e85ee2c55d54420135715a1bbfa2
#
_cell.length_a   1.000
_cell.length_b   1.000
_cell.length_c   1.000
_cell.angle_alpha   90.00
_cell.angle_beta   90.00
_cell.angle_gamma   90.00
#
_symmetry.space_group_name_H-M   'P 1'
#
loop_
_entity.id
_entity.type
_entity.pdbx_description
1 polymer ?
#
loop_
_entity_poly.entity_id
_entity_poly.type
_entity_poly.pdbx_seq_one_letter_code
_entity_poly.pdbx_strand_id
1 'polypeptide(L)'
;MDMQGSRTLAVDRQEAWEALNDPQVLKACIPGCDRIESTGPDQYAIGMSVKVGPVAAKFSGKIQLLDVQPPSSYTMKFEGQGGAAGFGKGEAKVLLEPRDAGCELQYTASAQVGGKIAQVGQRLIDGVARSMAEDFFKRFEQELRKRHPVESAAAAEATNAQAAAAPDPAPGVATARGGVPAWVWAAGVAIAAGLVFWLSR
;
A
#
# COMPACT_ATOMS: atom_id res chain seq x y z
N MET A 1 -5.35 -24.45 -8.25
CA MET A 1 -6.26 -23.47 -7.62
C MET A 1 -6.08 -22.16 -8.33
N ASP A 2 -7.19 -21.54 -8.71
CA ASP A 2 -7.16 -20.28 -9.44
C ASP A 2 -7.99 -19.24 -8.70
N MET A 3 -7.50 -18.02 -8.65
CA MET A 3 -8.12 -16.89 -7.99
C MET A 3 -8.02 -15.64 -8.87
N GLN A 4 -9.03 -14.81 -8.82
CA GLN A 4 -9.01 -13.48 -9.42
C GLN A 4 -9.84 -12.52 -8.58
N GLY A 5 -9.54 -11.25 -8.67
CA GLY A 5 -10.29 -10.22 -7.98
C GLY A 5 -9.82 -8.81 -8.36
N SER A 6 -10.57 -7.84 -7.86
CA SER A 6 -10.21 -6.43 -7.97
C SER A 6 -10.48 -5.69 -6.66
N ARG A 7 -9.77 -4.57 -6.47
CA ARG A 7 -9.94 -3.65 -5.32
C ARG A 7 -9.75 -2.23 -5.78
N THR A 8 -10.65 -1.35 -5.38
CA THR A 8 -10.47 0.09 -5.55
C THR A 8 -9.68 0.62 -4.36
N LEU A 9 -8.58 1.29 -4.65
CA LEU A 9 -7.69 1.91 -3.66
C LEU A 9 -7.87 3.43 -3.73
N ALA A 10 -8.03 4.08 -2.56
CA ALA A 10 -8.23 5.53 -2.44
C ALA A 10 -6.89 6.30 -2.47
N VAL A 11 -5.95 5.85 -3.27
CA VAL A 11 -4.64 6.45 -3.52
C VAL A 11 -4.33 6.35 -5.00
N ASP A 12 -3.43 7.18 -5.50
CA ASP A 12 -3.04 7.11 -6.90
C ASP A 12 -2.25 5.83 -7.22
N ARG A 13 -2.04 5.59 -8.51
CA ARG A 13 -1.37 4.39 -8.98
C ARG A 13 0.09 4.31 -8.55
N GLN A 14 0.78 5.44 -8.46
CA GLN A 14 2.18 5.50 -8.05
C GLN A 14 2.31 5.15 -6.56
N GLU A 15 1.48 5.72 -5.70
CA GLU A 15 1.44 5.44 -4.26
C GLU A 15 1.10 3.98 -3.97
N ALA A 16 0.12 3.41 -4.69
CA ALA A 16 -0.22 2.00 -4.59
C ALA A 16 0.95 1.09 -5.02
N TRP A 17 1.63 1.45 -6.11
CA TRP A 17 2.81 0.73 -6.60
C TRP A 17 3.94 0.71 -5.57
N GLU A 18 4.29 1.87 -5.03
CA GLU A 18 5.36 1.98 -4.03
C GLU A 18 5.06 1.15 -2.79
N ALA A 19 3.82 1.18 -2.30
CA ALA A 19 3.40 0.38 -1.17
C ALA A 19 3.42 -1.13 -1.45
N LEU A 20 3.04 -1.57 -2.66
CA LEU A 20 3.10 -2.98 -3.07
C LEU A 20 4.52 -3.53 -3.24
N ASN A 21 5.50 -2.65 -3.39
CA ASN A 21 6.92 -3.01 -3.52
C ASN A 21 7.74 -2.69 -2.26
N ASP A 22 7.11 -2.23 -1.19
CA ASP A 22 7.76 -1.99 0.10
C ASP A 22 7.70 -3.24 0.99
N PRO A 23 8.85 -3.89 1.31
CA PRO A 23 8.88 -5.08 2.16
C PRO A 23 8.27 -4.87 3.56
N GLN A 24 8.33 -3.64 4.10
CA GLN A 24 7.76 -3.35 5.42
C GLN A 24 6.22 -3.33 5.38
N VAL A 25 5.66 -2.74 4.32
CA VAL A 25 4.21 -2.78 4.08
C VAL A 25 3.75 -4.21 3.86
N LEU A 26 4.41 -4.96 2.99
CA LEU A 26 4.06 -6.34 2.69
C LEU A 26 4.11 -7.21 3.95
N LYS A 27 5.15 -7.05 4.79
CA LYS A 27 5.28 -7.77 6.06
C LYS A 27 4.12 -7.48 7.01
N ALA A 28 3.68 -6.23 7.09
CA ALA A 28 2.56 -5.83 7.95
C ALA A 28 1.20 -6.34 7.42
N CYS A 29 1.05 -6.42 6.09
CA CYS A 29 -0.20 -6.76 5.43
C CYS A 29 -0.41 -8.26 5.23
N ILE A 30 0.63 -9.03 4.92
CA ILE A 30 0.52 -10.47 4.66
C ILE A 30 0.21 -11.23 5.96
N PRO A 31 -0.94 -11.92 6.06
CA PRO A 31 -1.29 -12.66 7.26
C PRO A 31 -0.27 -13.76 7.59
N GLY A 32 0.22 -13.77 8.82
CA GLY A 32 1.18 -14.77 9.28
C GLY A 32 2.61 -14.59 8.77
N CYS A 33 2.91 -13.51 8.05
CA CYS A 33 4.26 -13.18 7.62
C CYS A 33 5.12 -12.76 8.82
N ASP A 34 6.21 -13.47 9.04
CA ASP A 34 7.20 -13.14 10.08
C ASP A 34 8.47 -12.50 9.48
N ARG A 35 8.76 -12.76 8.20
CA ARG A 35 9.92 -12.25 7.51
C ARG A 35 9.63 -12.00 6.03
N ILE A 36 10.10 -10.87 5.51
CA ILE A 36 10.23 -10.58 4.09
C ILE A 36 11.48 -9.73 3.90
N GLU A 37 12.39 -10.16 3.05
CA GLU A 37 13.70 -9.56 2.83
C GLU A 37 14.03 -9.58 1.34
N SER A 38 14.53 -8.46 0.81
CA SER A 38 15.06 -8.44 -0.55
C SER A 38 16.36 -9.25 -0.61
N THR A 39 16.45 -10.16 -1.57
CA THR A 39 17.63 -11.00 -1.81
C THR A 39 18.35 -10.64 -3.11
N GLY A 40 17.80 -9.70 -3.87
CA GLY A 40 18.34 -9.22 -5.13
C GLY A 40 17.31 -8.31 -5.83
N PRO A 41 17.63 -7.82 -7.02
CA PRO A 41 16.65 -7.09 -7.83
C PRO A 41 15.42 -7.96 -8.08
N ASP A 42 14.24 -7.44 -7.75
CA ASP A 42 12.95 -8.11 -7.95
C ASP A 42 12.83 -9.50 -7.30
N GLN A 43 13.63 -9.77 -6.26
CA GLN A 43 13.64 -11.06 -5.54
C GLN A 43 13.52 -10.85 -4.04
N TYR A 44 12.69 -11.69 -3.41
CA TYR A 44 12.43 -11.65 -1.97
C TYR A 44 12.45 -13.05 -1.36
N ALA A 45 13.01 -13.16 -0.17
CA ALA A 45 12.82 -14.29 0.72
C ALA A 45 11.68 -13.98 1.69
N ILE A 46 10.76 -14.93 1.85
CA ILE A 46 9.60 -14.78 2.74
C ILE A 46 9.53 -15.94 3.74
N GLY A 47 9.16 -15.60 4.99
CA GLY A 47 8.79 -16.56 6.02
C GLY A 47 7.37 -16.30 6.46
N MET A 48 6.55 -17.35 6.55
CA MET A 48 5.16 -17.21 6.98
C MET A 48 4.64 -18.44 7.72
N SER A 49 3.73 -18.23 8.64
CA SER A 49 2.99 -19.27 9.35
C SER A 49 1.60 -19.42 8.76
N VAL A 50 1.26 -20.61 8.28
CA VAL A 50 -0.03 -20.91 7.65
C VAL A 50 -0.73 -22.02 8.41
N LYS A 51 -2.05 -21.87 8.60
CA LYS A 51 -2.92 -22.91 9.17
C LYS A 51 -4.06 -23.21 8.20
N VAL A 52 -4.15 -24.47 7.77
CA VAL A 52 -5.24 -24.95 6.91
C VAL A 52 -5.87 -26.16 7.59
N GLY A 53 -7.07 -25.95 8.16
CA GLY A 53 -7.73 -26.98 8.96
C GLY A 53 -6.85 -27.46 10.13
N PRO A 54 -6.56 -28.77 10.23
CA PRO A 54 -5.71 -29.34 11.29
C PRO A 54 -4.20 -29.14 11.02
N VAL A 55 -3.80 -28.74 9.82
CA VAL A 55 -2.38 -28.58 9.45
C VAL A 55 -1.93 -27.15 9.72
N ALA A 56 -0.98 -26.98 10.62
CA ALA A 56 -0.30 -25.71 10.87
C ALA A 56 1.21 -25.90 10.65
N ALA A 57 1.82 -25.01 9.87
CA ALA A 57 3.23 -25.08 9.56
C ALA A 57 3.83 -23.70 9.26
N LYS A 58 5.14 -23.61 9.46
CA LYS A 58 5.94 -22.49 8.96
C LYS A 58 6.45 -22.83 7.56
N PHE A 59 6.29 -21.88 6.66
CA PHE A 59 6.79 -21.96 5.30
C PHE A 59 7.91 -20.95 5.11
N SER A 60 8.96 -21.37 4.43
CA SER A 60 9.99 -20.49 3.90
C SER A 60 9.90 -20.51 2.38
N GLY A 61 9.88 -19.36 1.77
CA GLY A 61 9.65 -19.23 0.34
C GLY A 61 10.50 -18.16 -0.31
N LYS A 62 10.38 -18.13 -1.63
CA LYS A 62 10.95 -17.10 -2.50
C LYS A 62 9.88 -16.51 -3.37
N ILE A 63 10.01 -15.23 -3.64
CA ILE A 63 9.19 -14.47 -4.57
C ILE A 63 10.11 -13.85 -5.60
N GLN A 64 9.72 -13.89 -6.86
CA GLN A 64 10.39 -13.24 -7.97
C GLN A 64 9.38 -12.43 -8.77
N LEU A 65 9.66 -11.16 -8.98
CA LEU A 65 8.89 -10.31 -9.88
C LEU A 65 9.45 -10.43 -11.29
N LEU A 66 8.57 -10.49 -12.26
CA LEU A 66 8.86 -10.61 -13.69
C LEU A 66 8.00 -9.60 -14.44
N ASP A 67 8.41 -9.24 -15.65
CA ASP A 67 7.65 -8.34 -16.53
C ASP A 67 7.24 -7.03 -15.82
N VAL A 68 8.14 -6.51 -14.99
CA VAL A 68 7.88 -5.35 -14.14
C VAL A 68 7.76 -4.10 -15.00
N GLN A 69 6.58 -3.48 -15.01
CA GLN A 69 6.24 -2.26 -15.74
C GLN A 69 5.72 -1.17 -14.78
N PRO A 70 6.62 -0.44 -14.11
CA PRO A 70 6.23 0.59 -13.16
C PRO A 70 5.43 1.74 -13.81
N PRO A 71 4.42 2.27 -13.15
CA PRO A 71 3.74 1.80 -11.95
C PRO A 71 2.50 0.97 -12.28
N SER A 72 2.49 0.22 -13.39
CA SER A 72 1.28 -0.37 -13.98
C SER A 72 1.08 -1.84 -13.65
N SER A 73 2.11 -2.66 -13.79
CA SER A 73 1.91 -4.12 -13.68
C SER A 73 3.19 -4.89 -13.39
N TYR A 74 3.04 -6.07 -12.86
CA TYR A 74 4.07 -7.09 -12.77
C TYR A 74 3.45 -8.49 -12.70
N THR A 75 4.27 -9.49 -13.02
CA THR A 75 4.00 -10.90 -12.77
C THR A 75 4.86 -11.35 -11.59
N MET A 76 4.27 -12.02 -10.61
CA MET A 76 4.96 -12.54 -9.43
C MET A 76 4.97 -14.06 -9.47
N LYS A 77 6.14 -14.68 -9.46
CA LYS A 77 6.30 -16.11 -9.19
C LYS A 77 6.65 -16.32 -7.74
N PHE A 78 6.06 -17.33 -7.13
CA PHE A 78 6.32 -17.68 -5.74
C PHE A 78 6.44 -19.19 -5.55
N GLU A 79 7.32 -19.57 -4.65
CA GLU A 79 7.49 -20.95 -4.19
C GLU A 79 7.74 -20.97 -2.69
N GLY A 80 7.23 -21.99 -1.99
CA GLY A 80 7.39 -22.12 -0.56
C GLY A 80 7.46 -23.58 -0.12
N GLN A 81 8.27 -23.84 0.89
CA GLN A 81 8.49 -25.14 1.49
C GLN A 81 8.10 -25.11 2.96
N GLY A 82 7.27 -26.06 3.38
CA GLY A 82 6.80 -26.21 4.76
C GLY A 82 7.29 -27.51 5.43
N GLY A 83 8.42 -28.07 4.96
CA GLY A 83 8.97 -29.34 5.46
C GLY A 83 7.94 -30.47 5.34
N ALA A 84 7.64 -31.13 6.46
CA ALA A 84 6.67 -32.23 6.49
C ALA A 84 5.24 -31.84 6.11
N ALA A 85 4.89 -30.57 6.16
CA ALA A 85 3.57 -30.08 5.73
C ALA A 85 3.42 -30.07 4.20
N GLY A 86 4.53 -29.93 3.45
CA GLY A 86 4.52 -29.94 2.01
C GLY A 86 5.06 -28.66 1.39
N PHE A 87 4.57 -28.32 0.23
CA PHE A 87 5.01 -27.17 -0.55
C PHE A 87 3.86 -26.46 -1.26
N GLY A 88 4.11 -25.22 -1.65
CA GLY A 88 3.25 -24.45 -2.54
C GLY A 88 4.09 -23.71 -3.57
N LYS A 89 3.58 -23.59 -4.79
CA LYS A 89 4.18 -22.77 -5.85
C LYS A 89 3.08 -22.18 -6.74
N GLY A 90 3.37 -21.06 -7.35
CA GLY A 90 2.39 -20.44 -8.24
C GLY A 90 2.90 -19.17 -8.88
N GLU A 91 1.95 -18.52 -9.55
CA GLU A 91 2.15 -17.25 -10.24
C GLU A 91 0.96 -16.35 -10.00
N ALA A 92 1.20 -15.07 -9.88
CA ALA A 92 0.14 -14.05 -9.84
C ALA A 92 0.51 -12.89 -10.76
N LYS A 93 -0.49 -12.33 -11.44
CA LYS A 93 -0.38 -11.07 -12.19
C LYS A 93 -1.10 -9.99 -11.43
N VAL A 94 -0.48 -8.82 -11.35
CA VAL A 94 -1.04 -7.62 -10.74
C VAL A 94 -1.06 -6.52 -11.78
N LEU A 95 -2.19 -5.82 -11.88
CA LEU A 95 -2.41 -4.67 -12.74
C LEU A 95 -3.00 -3.54 -11.91
N LEU A 96 -2.45 -2.34 -12.08
CA LEU A 96 -2.95 -1.11 -11.47
C LEU A 96 -3.46 -0.17 -12.57
N GLU A 97 -4.75 0.10 -12.58
CA GLU A 97 -5.39 1.02 -13.51
C GLU A 97 -5.78 2.32 -12.79
N PRO A 98 -5.47 3.50 -13.37
CA PRO A 98 -5.92 4.75 -12.79
C PRO A 98 -7.44 4.86 -12.85
N ARG A 99 -8.05 5.48 -11.83
CA ARG A 99 -9.48 5.82 -11.74
C ARG A 99 -9.62 7.27 -11.25
N ASP A 100 -10.78 7.87 -11.44
CA ASP A 100 -11.03 9.28 -11.09
C ASP A 100 -10.76 9.58 -9.59
N ALA A 101 -11.00 8.62 -8.71
CA ALA A 101 -10.80 8.75 -7.27
C ALA A 101 -9.78 7.72 -6.73
N GLY A 102 -8.63 7.58 -7.40
CA GLY A 102 -7.56 6.68 -6.96
C GLY A 102 -7.10 5.70 -8.03
N CYS A 103 -6.98 4.41 -7.71
CA CYS A 103 -6.65 3.38 -8.68
C CYS A 103 -7.43 2.08 -8.42
N GLU A 104 -7.57 1.25 -9.44
CA GLU A 104 -8.07 -0.10 -9.33
C GLU A 104 -6.92 -1.11 -9.43
N LEU A 105 -6.76 -1.93 -8.41
CA LEU A 105 -5.89 -3.09 -8.42
C LEU A 105 -6.68 -4.30 -8.91
N GLN A 106 -6.21 -4.94 -9.97
CA GLN A 106 -6.72 -6.21 -10.46
C GLN A 106 -5.64 -7.27 -10.29
N TYR A 107 -6.05 -8.49 -9.91
CA TYR A 107 -5.12 -9.60 -9.81
C TYR A 107 -5.72 -10.91 -10.30
N THR A 108 -4.85 -11.74 -10.86
CA THR A 108 -5.13 -13.15 -11.16
C THR A 108 -4.00 -13.98 -10.59
N ALA A 109 -4.32 -15.12 -9.98
CA ALA A 109 -3.33 -16.00 -9.39
C ALA A 109 -3.67 -17.46 -9.67
N SER A 110 -2.64 -18.26 -9.95
CA SER A 110 -2.74 -19.70 -10.00
C SER A 110 -1.69 -20.34 -9.07
N ALA A 111 -2.09 -21.39 -8.35
CA ALA A 111 -1.21 -22.04 -7.42
C ALA A 111 -1.41 -23.56 -7.40
N GLN A 112 -0.33 -24.26 -7.12
CA GLN A 112 -0.27 -25.70 -6.87
C GLN A 112 0.24 -25.94 -5.46
N VAL A 113 -0.40 -26.88 -4.76
CA VAL A 113 -0.06 -27.26 -3.39
C VAL A 113 0.18 -28.77 -3.35
N GLY A 114 1.20 -29.21 -2.63
CA GLY A 114 1.55 -30.62 -2.49
C GLY A 114 1.91 -30.99 -1.05
N GLY A 115 1.98 -32.29 -0.76
CA GLY A 115 2.27 -32.83 0.58
C GLY A 115 1.03 -32.95 1.48
N LYS A 116 1.24 -32.97 2.80
CA LYS A 116 0.14 -33.12 3.78
C LYS A 116 -0.91 -32.02 3.70
N ILE A 117 -0.51 -30.80 3.37
CA ILE A 117 -1.42 -29.67 3.24
C ILE A 117 -2.40 -29.88 2.08
N ALA A 118 -2.02 -30.58 1.00
CA ALA A 118 -2.91 -30.91 -0.10
C ALA A 118 -3.99 -31.96 0.31
N GLN A 119 -3.69 -32.79 1.30
CA GLN A 119 -4.60 -33.84 1.78
C GLN A 119 -5.81 -33.30 2.54
N VAL A 120 -5.77 -32.04 3.00
CA VAL A 120 -6.93 -31.40 3.69
C VAL A 120 -8.09 -31.13 2.73
N GLY A 121 -7.85 -31.23 1.43
CA GLY A 121 -8.83 -31.04 0.38
C GLY A 121 -8.85 -29.63 -0.21
N GLN A 122 -9.05 -29.57 -1.53
CA GLN A 122 -8.99 -28.34 -2.33
C GLN A 122 -9.91 -27.23 -1.79
N ARG A 123 -11.12 -27.58 -1.38
CA ARG A 123 -12.12 -26.61 -0.90
C ARG A 123 -11.65 -25.85 0.35
N LEU A 124 -10.93 -26.54 1.28
CA LEU A 124 -10.38 -25.88 2.46
C LEU A 124 -9.20 -24.96 2.09
N ILE A 125 -8.34 -25.41 1.17
CA ILE A 125 -7.22 -24.62 0.68
C ILE A 125 -7.74 -23.34 0.02
N ASP A 126 -8.71 -23.44 -0.89
CA ASP A 126 -9.32 -22.30 -1.58
C ASP A 126 -9.97 -21.32 -0.58
N GLY A 127 -10.66 -21.85 0.44
CA GLY A 127 -11.27 -21.02 1.49
C GLY A 127 -10.23 -20.22 2.28
N VAL A 128 -9.14 -20.86 2.70
CA VAL A 128 -8.05 -20.17 3.42
C VAL A 128 -7.36 -19.15 2.53
N ALA A 129 -7.08 -19.48 1.28
CA ALA A 129 -6.43 -18.56 0.36
C ALA A 129 -7.27 -17.30 0.10
N ARG A 130 -8.58 -17.43 -0.07
CA ARG A 130 -9.50 -16.29 -0.19
C ARG A 130 -9.52 -15.44 1.07
N SER A 131 -9.61 -16.07 2.24
CA SER A 131 -9.58 -15.34 3.51
C SER A 131 -8.28 -14.57 3.70
N MET A 132 -7.14 -15.18 3.34
CA MET A 132 -5.83 -14.50 3.41
C MET A 132 -5.75 -13.32 2.45
N ALA A 133 -6.30 -13.43 1.24
CA ALA A 133 -6.35 -12.33 0.29
C ALA A 133 -7.23 -11.16 0.82
N GLU A 134 -8.41 -11.46 1.38
CA GLU A 134 -9.28 -10.44 2.00
C GLU A 134 -8.59 -9.74 3.17
N ASP A 135 -7.94 -10.49 4.06
CA ASP A 135 -7.20 -9.96 5.19
C ASP A 135 -6.00 -9.10 4.75
N PHE A 136 -5.29 -9.53 3.69
CA PHE A 136 -4.23 -8.75 3.09
C PHE A 136 -4.73 -7.40 2.59
N PHE A 137 -5.77 -7.38 1.75
CA PHE A 137 -6.29 -6.14 1.19
C PHE A 137 -6.85 -5.21 2.25
N LYS A 138 -7.55 -5.74 3.25
CA LYS A 138 -8.03 -4.93 4.38
C LYS A 138 -6.89 -4.23 5.12
N ARG A 139 -5.79 -4.94 5.40
CA ARG A 139 -4.61 -4.35 6.05
C ARG A 139 -3.88 -3.39 5.12
N PHE A 140 -3.78 -3.71 3.85
CA PHE A 140 -3.14 -2.89 2.84
C PHE A 140 -3.84 -1.55 2.68
N GLU A 141 -5.16 -1.52 2.57
CA GLU A 141 -5.96 -0.28 2.58
C GLU A 141 -5.76 0.54 3.86
N GLN A 142 -5.63 -0.11 5.03
CA GLN A 142 -5.34 0.58 6.27
C GLN A 142 -3.93 1.20 6.28
N GLU A 143 -2.92 0.51 5.75
CA GLU A 143 -1.57 1.04 5.64
C GLU A 143 -1.49 2.20 4.64
N LEU A 144 -2.19 2.11 3.50
CA LEU A 144 -2.30 3.21 2.55
C LEU A 144 -2.92 4.46 3.19
N ARG A 145 -4.01 4.31 3.95
CA ARG A 145 -4.65 5.44 4.67
C ARG A 145 -3.74 6.07 5.73
N LYS A 146 -2.87 5.31 6.37
CA LYS A 146 -1.90 5.84 7.34
C LYS A 146 -0.80 6.64 6.66
N ARG A 147 -0.34 6.19 5.49
CA ARG A 147 0.72 6.86 4.72
C ARG A 147 0.20 8.09 3.97
N HIS A 148 -1.02 8.02 3.48
CA HIS A 148 -1.70 9.06 2.72
C HIS A 148 -3.02 9.40 3.43
N PRO A 149 -2.97 10.18 4.53
CA PRO A 149 -4.19 10.67 5.17
C PRO A 149 -4.93 11.52 4.13
N VAL A 150 -6.09 11.04 3.66
CA VAL A 150 -6.96 11.84 2.80
C VAL A 150 -7.32 13.06 3.63
N GLU A 151 -6.79 14.22 3.27
CA GLU A 151 -7.28 15.50 3.79
C GLU A 151 -8.76 15.55 3.42
N SER A 152 -9.59 15.40 4.44
CA SER A 152 -11.03 15.24 4.26
C SER A 152 -11.56 16.41 3.43
N ALA A 153 -12.16 16.12 2.29
CA ALA A 153 -12.91 17.10 1.48
C ALA A 153 -13.99 17.86 2.28
N ALA A 154 -14.27 17.43 3.52
CA ALA A 154 -15.11 18.13 4.48
C ALA A 154 -14.51 19.45 5.00
N ALA A 155 -13.19 19.69 4.88
CA ALA A 155 -12.59 20.98 5.24
C ALA A 155 -12.77 22.03 4.13
N ALA A 156 -12.96 21.63 2.88
CA ALA A 156 -13.17 22.55 1.76
C ALA A 156 -14.61 23.10 1.73
N GLU A 157 -15.61 22.36 2.19
CA GLU A 157 -17.00 22.84 2.28
C GLU A 157 -17.24 23.77 3.47
N ALA A 158 -16.52 23.59 4.58
CA ALA A 158 -16.65 24.46 5.75
C ALA A 158 -16.07 25.86 5.51
N THR A 159 -15.09 26.01 4.63
CA THR A 159 -14.49 27.31 4.30
C THR A 159 -15.36 28.10 3.31
N ASN A 160 -16.16 27.42 2.49
CA ASN A 160 -17.04 28.09 1.52
C ASN A 160 -18.39 28.52 2.13
N ALA A 161 -18.82 27.92 3.23
CA ALA A 161 -20.04 28.32 3.95
C ALA A 161 -19.84 29.57 4.83
N GLN A 162 -18.59 29.89 5.19
CA GLN A 162 -18.26 31.08 6.00
C GLN A 162 -18.09 32.35 5.16
N ALA A 163 -17.96 32.22 3.82
CA ALA A 163 -17.80 33.34 2.90
C ALA A 163 -19.13 33.92 2.41
N ALA A 164 -20.27 33.30 2.72
CA ALA A 164 -21.61 33.73 2.23
C ALA A 164 -22.45 34.52 3.26
N ALA A 165 -21.88 34.85 4.42
CA ALA A 165 -22.60 35.65 5.45
C ALA A 165 -21.79 36.90 5.80
N ALA A 166 -21.71 37.86 4.88
CA ALA A 166 -21.29 39.22 5.19
C ALA A 166 -22.48 40.15 4.99
N PRO A 167 -22.92 40.89 6.02
CA PRO A 167 -23.90 41.98 5.85
C PRO A 167 -23.21 43.23 5.31
N ASP A 168 -23.97 43.97 4.51
CA ASP A 168 -23.71 45.19 3.77
C ASP A 168 -23.08 46.32 4.60
N PRO A 169 -22.26 47.23 4.01
CA PRO A 169 -21.50 48.22 4.76
C PRO A 169 -22.27 49.54 4.93
N ALA A 170 -22.17 50.12 6.12
CA ALA A 170 -22.45 51.53 6.36
C ALA A 170 -21.12 52.31 6.41
N PRO A 171 -21.10 53.61 5.97
CA PRO A 171 -19.89 54.32 5.62
C PRO A 171 -19.32 55.14 6.80
N GLY A 172 -18.00 55.24 6.87
CA GLY A 172 -17.36 56.30 7.59
C GLY A 172 -16.00 56.06 8.23
N VAL A 173 -15.04 56.88 7.76
CA VAL A 173 -13.87 57.48 8.45
C VAL A 173 -12.53 56.69 8.47
N ALA A 174 -11.66 57.21 7.66
CA ALA A 174 -10.20 57.45 7.62
C ALA A 174 -9.22 56.83 8.64
N THR A 175 -8.07 56.49 8.04
CA THR A 175 -6.67 56.55 8.49
C THR A 175 -6.15 55.56 9.52
N ALA A 176 -5.22 54.68 9.09
CA ALA A 176 -3.79 54.69 9.50
C ALA A 176 -3.00 53.57 8.84
N ARG A 177 -1.90 53.91 8.20
CA ARG A 177 -0.85 53.01 7.70
C ARG A 177 -0.19 52.27 8.87
N GLY A 178 -0.13 50.94 8.80
CA GLY A 178 0.68 50.11 9.68
C GLY A 178 1.45 49.10 8.85
N GLY A 179 2.74 49.37 8.64
CA GLY A 179 3.64 48.47 7.88
C GLY A 179 3.91 47.17 8.64
N VAL A 180 3.99 46.08 7.92
CA VAL A 180 4.43 44.76 8.43
C VAL A 180 5.88 44.82 8.89
N PRO A 181 6.21 44.36 10.10
CA PRO A 181 7.59 44.43 10.63
C PRO A 181 8.55 43.51 9.88
N ALA A 182 9.73 44.04 9.61
CA ALA A 182 10.78 43.44 8.76
C ALA A 182 11.38 42.10 9.27
N TRP A 183 10.98 41.59 10.42
CA TRP A 183 11.50 40.30 10.93
C TRP A 183 10.90 39.07 10.26
N VAL A 184 9.78 39.21 9.54
CA VAL A 184 9.11 38.10 8.82
C VAL A 184 9.93 37.62 7.61
N TRP A 185 10.85 38.45 7.09
CA TRP A 185 11.72 38.07 5.96
C TRP A 185 13.01 37.36 6.37
N ALA A 186 13.39 37.41 7.65
CA ALA A 186 14.63 36.79 8.13
C ALA A 186 14.52 35.26 8.38
N ALA A 187 13.30 34.72 8.53
CA ALA A 187 13.09 33.28 8.77
C ALA A 187 13.12 32.41 7.49
N GLY A 188 12.91 33.01 6.33
CA GLY A 188 12.88 32.29 5.04
C GLY A 188 14.26 31.92 4.47
N VAL A 189 15.32 32.64 4.84
CA VAL A 189 16.66 32.47 4.26
C VAL A 189 17.49 31.39 4.99
N ALA A 190 17.21 31.11 6.25
CA ALA A 190 17.95 30.10 7.04
C ALA A 190 17.61 28.64 6.68
N ILE A 191 16.40 28.39 6.14
CA ILE A 191 15.95 27.04 5.77
C ILE A 191 16.52 26.59 4.43
N ALA A 192 16.73 27.53 3.49
CA ALA A 192 17.30 27.21 2.17
C ALA A 192 18.78 26.86 2.21
N ALA A 193 19.56 27.43 3.15
CA ALA A 193 21.00 27.14 3.28
C ALA A 193 21.29 25.79 3.94
N GLY A 194 20.41 25.28 4.80
CA GLY A 194 20.54 23.97 5.44
C GLY A 194 20.35 22.79 4.50
N LEU A 195 19.45 22.93 3.52
CA LEU A 195 19.12 21.88 2.55
C LEU A 195 20.22 21.69 1.49
N VAL A 196 20.91 22.77 1.09
CA VAL A 196 22.02 22.69 0.11
C VAL A 196 23.25 22.06 0.74
N PHE A 197 23.50 22.26 2.04
CA PHE A 197 24.65 21.67 2.74
C PHE A 197 24.50 20.16 2.99
N TRP A 198 23.27 19.65 3.09
CA TRP A 198 23.02 18.23 3.32
C TRP A 198 23.05 17.40 2.02
N LEU A 199 22.82 18.03 0.84
CA LEU A 199 22.86 17.34 -0.47
C LEU A 199 24.28 17.27 -1.07
N SER A 200 25.28 17.91 -0.47
CA SER A 200 26.67 17.95 -0.98
C SER A 200 27.68 17.12 -0.15
N ARG A 201 27.16 16.21 0.71
CA ARG A 201 28.00 15.26 1.45
C ARG A 201 27.66 13.79 1.10
#